data_bb305b505a932adb3a42c1d07df0947d
#
_entry.id   bb305b505a932adb3a42c1d07df0947d
#
_cell.length_a   1.000
_cell.length_b   1.000
_cell.length_c   1.000
_cell.angle_alpha   90.00
_cell.angle_beta   90.00
_cell.angle_gamma   90.00
#
_symmetry.space_group_name_H-M   'P 1'
#
loop_
_entity.id
_entity.type
_entity.pdbx_description
1 polymer ?
#
loop_
_entity_poly.entity_id
_entity_poly.type
_entity_poly.pdbx_seq_one_letter_code
_entity_poly.pdbx_strand_id
1 'polypeptide(L)'
;IEISKVDFEVLSLRAPSLHPNNTGRQWYGLYPPNWDEADYEVNQLLLSLRKLDTYNISLKKTILLGFSQGGAMAIDVGCQLDIGLIVSCSGYPHLNWKPDEKCPPILISHGLMDEVVPISASKNIYQNIKSISKNFCVLNKFEGYHQIDPNFIEYVKLKIEELF
;
A
#
# COMPACT_ATOMS: atom_id res chain seq x y z
N ILE A 1 -7.48 -2.67 -22.35
CA ILE A 1 -6.36 -1.95 -21.70
C ILE A 1 -5.19 -2.91 -21.79
N GLU A 2 -4.25 -2.67 -22.72
CA GLU A 2 -2.96 -3.35 -22.73
C GLU A 2 -2.23 -2.93 -21.46
N ILE A 3 -2.22 -3.82 -20.48
CA ILE A 3 -1.58 -3.60 -19.18
C ILE A 3 -0.17 -4.15 -19.29
N SER A 4 0.78 -3.34 -19.75
CA SER A 4 2.22 -3.63 -19.76
C SER A 4 2.69 -4.85 -20.59
N LYS A 5 3.97 -4.88 -20.96
CA LYS A 5 4.64 -6.05 -21.58
C LYS A 5 4.92 -7.19 -20.58
N VAL A 6 4.59 -7.00 -19.31
CA VAL A 6 4.77 -7.98 -18.25
C VAL A 6 3.42 -8.63 -17.95
N ASP A 7 3.34 -9.94 -18.04
CA ASP A 7 2.15 -10.70 -17.65
C ASP A 7 2.01 -10.70 -16.13
N PHE A 8 0.83 -10.25 -15.65
CA PHE A 8 0.49 -10.24 -14.24
C PHE A 8 -0.70 -11.11 -13.93
N GLU A 9 -0.60 -11.81 -12.82
CA GLU A 9 -1.78 -12.32 -12.13
C GLU A 9 -2.24 -11.29 -11.08
N VAL A 10 -3.52 -10.94 -11.08
CA VAL A 10 -4.11 -9.99 -10.13
C VAL A 10 -4.94 -10.73 -9.10
N LEU A 11 -4.53 -10.61 -7.84
CA LEU A 11 -5.30 -11.10 -6.71
C LEU A 11 -5.92 -9.93 -5.94
N SER A 12 -7.25 -9.82 -6.01
CA SER A 12 -7.99 -8.82 -5.23
C SER A 12 -8.30 -9.34 -3.83
N LEU A 13 -7.69 -8.74 -2.82
CA LEU A 13 -7.91 -9.09 -1.42
C LEU A 13 -9.22 -8.46 -0.93
N ARG A 14 -9.99 -9.23 -0.19
CA ARG A 14 -11.23 -8.79 0.42
C ARG A 14 -11.03 -8.49 1.90
N ALA A 15 -11.27 -7.25 2.31
CA ALA A 15 -11.23 -6.86 3.71
C ALA A 15 -12.22 -7.69 4.56
N PRO A 16 -11.87 -8.10 5.80
CA PRO A 16 -12.60 -9.11 6.55
C PRO A 16 -13.95 -8.64 7.09
N SER A 17 -14.06 -7.37 7.49
CA SER A 17 -15.22 -6.84 8.20
C SER A 17 -16.17 -6.07 7.27
N LEU A 18 -17.48 -6.09 7.56
CA LEU A 18 -18.43 -5.20 6.90
C LEU A 18 -18.26 -3.78 7.46
N HIS A 19 -18.31 -2.81 6.57
CA HIS A 19 -18.35 -1.41 6.99
C HIS A 19 -19.70 -1.12 7.70
N PRO A 20 -19.74 -0.32 8.76
CA PRO A 20 -20.97 -0.07 9.53
C PRO A 20 -22.15 0.47 8.73
N ASN A 21 -21.88 1.15 7.60
CA ASN A 21 -22.93 1.63 6.69
C ASN A 21 -23.48 0.55 5.73
N ASN A 22 -23.01 -0.69 5.82
CA ASN A 22 -23.37 -1.82 4.96
C ASN A 22 -23.11 -1.63 3.45
N THR A 23 -22.33 -0.62 3.05
CA THR A 23 -22.06 -0.33 1.62
C THR A 23 -20.68 -0.78 1.16
N GLY A 24 -19.93 -1.50 2.01
CA GLY A 24 -18.59 -1.95 1.67
C GLY A 24 -17.94 -2.75 2.78
N ARG A 25 -16.64 -2.90 2.68
CA ARG A 25 -15.84 -3.64 3.67
C ARG A 25 -14.68 -2.78 4.14
N GLN A 26 -14.17 -3.10 5.31
CA GLN A 26 -13.04 -2.46 5.96
C GLN A 26 -12.11 -3.49 6.57
N TRP A 27 -10.82 -3.15 6.67
CA TRP A 27 -9.85 -3.96 7.37
C TRP A 27 -10.04 -3.85 8.89
N TYR A 28 -10.28 -2.65 9.38
CA TYR A 28 -10.50 -2.33 10.80
C TYR A 28 -11.39 -1.09 10.92
N GLY A 29 -11.97 -0.86 12.09
CA GLY A 29 -12.81 0.31 12.38
C GLY A 29 -12.00 1.61 12.28
N LEU A 30 -12.59 2.66 11.68
CA LEU A 30 -11.92 3.95 11.46
C LEU A 30 -12.49 5.11 12.30
N TYR A 31 -13.70 4.99 12.79
CA TYR A 31 -14.35 6.11 13.46
C TYR A 31 -14.93 5.70 14.82
N PRO A 32 -14.12 5.79 15.92
CA PRO A 32 -12.70 6.13 15.97
C PRO A 32 -11.80 5.01 15.42
N PRO A 33 -10.53 5.29 15.07
CA PRO A 33 -9.61 4.26 14.62
C PRO A 33 -9.38 3.18 15.67
N ASN A 34 -9.60 1.93 15.31
CA ASN A 34 -9.30 0.77 16.13
C ASN A 34 -7.91 0.22 15.79
N TRP A 35 -6.90 0.72 16.47
CA TRP A 35 -5.51 0.36 16.19
C TRP A 35 -5.15 -1.06 16.60
N ASP A 36 -5.80 -1.62 17.63
CA ASP A 36 -5.60 -3.02 18.04
C ASP A 36 -6.12 -3.97 16.94
N GLU A 37 -7.28 -3.65 16.36
CA GLU A 37 -7.82 -4.39 15.22
C GLU A 37 -6.93 -4.21 13.98
N ALA A 38 -6.38 -3.01 13.73
CA ALA A 38 -5.44 -2.77 12.65
C ALA A 38 -4.19 -3.65 12.79
N ASP A 39 -3.58 -3.70 13.96
CA ASP A 39 -2.40 -4.53 14.24
C ASP A 39 -2.72 -6.02 14.07
N TYR A 40 -3.91 -6.46 14.50
CA TYR A 40 -4.37 -7.83 14.28
C TYR A 40 -4.49 -8.16 12.78
N GLU A 41 -5.16 -7.31 12.00
CA GLU A 41 -5.36 -7.55 10.57
C GLU A 41 -4.07 -7.45 9.76
N VAL A 42 -3.13 -6.58 10.14
CA VAL A 42 -1.77 -6.55 9.58
C VAL A 42 -1.11 -7.91 9.77
N ASN A 43 -1.17 -8.47 10.99
CA ASN A 43 -0.59 -9.78 11.26
C ASN A 43 -1.27 -10.91 10.47
N GLN A 44 -2.61 -10.90 10.33
CA GLN A 44 -3.34 -11.89 9.53
C GLN A 44 -2.95 -11.82 8.05
N LEU A 45 -2.83 -10.62 7.50
CA LEU A 45 -2.41 -10.42 6.11
C LEU A 45 -0.94 -10.84 5.89
N LEU A 46 -0.04 -10.51 6.82
CA LEU A 46 1.35 -10.99 6.82
C LEU A 46 1.44 -12.51 6.75
N LEU A 47 0.70 -13.20 7.62
CA LEU A 47 0.66 -14.66 7.64
C LEU A 47 0.13 -15.25 6.33
N SER A 48 -0.86 -14.58 5.73
CA SER A 48 -1.45 -15.00 4.46
C SER A 48 -0.49 -14.82 3.31
N LEU A 49 0.19 -13.67 3.22
CA LEU A 49 1.13 -13.38 2.14
C LEU A 49 2.41 -14.22 2.22
N ARG A 50 2.90 -14.53 3.42
CA ARG A 50 4.04 -15.44 3.60
C ARG A 50 3.78 -16.85 3.05
N LYS A 51 2.50 -17.26 2.94
CA LYS A 51 2.13 -18.54 2.33
C LYS A 51 2.28 -18.56 0.80
N LEU A 52 2.40 -17.40 0.15
CA LEU A 52 2.57 -17.32 -1.31
C LEU A 52 3.78 -18.13 -1.79
N ASP A 53 4.87 -18.13 -1.04
CA ASP A 53 6.05 -18.95 -1.36
C ASP A 53 5.72 -20.46 -1.40
N THR A 54 4.77 -20.93 -0.59
CA THR A 54 4.34 -22.34 -0.60
C THR A 54 3.56 -22.71 -1.87
N TYR A 55 3.06 -21.71 -2.59
CA TYR A 55 2.38 -21.84 -3.89
C TYR A 55 3.28 -21.49 -5.07
N ASN A 56 4.60 -21.40 -4.85
CA ASN A 56 5.60 -20.99 -5.84
C ASN A 56 5.39 -19.57 -6.39
N ILE A 57 4.74 -18.70 -5.62
CA ILE A 57 4.59 -17.27 -5.95
C ILE A 57 5.68 -16.50 -5.19
N SER A 58 6.66 -16.01 -5.91
CA SER A 58 7.80 -15.31 -5.32
C SER A 58 7.36 -13.95 -4.75
N LEU A 59 7.61 -13.72 -3.45
CA LEU A 59 7.37 -12.42 -2.82
C LEU A 59 8.16 -11.31 -3.52
N LYS A 60 9.38 -11.55 -3.96
CA LYS A 60 10.20 -10.57 -4.71
C LYS A 60 9.60 -10.15 -6.04
N LYS A 61 8.68 -10.94 -6.60
CA LYS A 61 7.91 -10.64 -7.80
C LYS A 61 6.47 -10.23 -7.48
N THR A 62 6.17 -9.95 -6.21
CA THR A 62 4.85 -9.53 -5.76
C THR A 62 4.80 -8.03 -5.55
N ILE A 63 3.70 -7.42 -5.96
CA ILE A 63 3.41 -6.01 -5.76
C ILE A 63 2.19 -5.90 -4.85
N LEU A 64 2.31 -5.12 -3.78
CA LEU A 64 1.16 -4.74 -2.96
C LEU A 64 0.68 -3.36 -3.36
N LEU A 65 -0.56 -3.28 -3.87
CA LEU A 65 -1.20 -2.02 -4.22
C LEU A 65 -2.43 -1.81 -3.35
N GLY A 66 -2.57 -0.62 -2.80
CA GLY A 66 -3.73 -0.26 -2.01
C GLY A 66 -4.12 1.22 -2.11
N PHE A 67 -5.42 1.48 -1.89
CA PHE A 67 -5.98 2.82 -1.81
C PHE A 67 -6.55 3.07 -0.42
N SER A 68 -6.36 4.28 0.11
CA SER A 68 -6.89 4.70 1.41
C SER A 68 -6.47 3.72 2.52
N GLN A 69 -7.41 3.09 3.22
CA GLN A 69 -7.14 2.06 4.22
C GLN A 69 -6.32 0.88 3.64
N GLY A 70 -6.60 0.48 2.39
CA GLY A 70 -5.79 -0.52 1.68
C GLY A 70 -4.35 -0.05 1.43
N GLY A 71 -4.15 1.26 1.21
CA GLY A 71 -2.83 1.87 1.10
C GLY A 71 -2.05 1.84 2.41
N ALA A 72 -2.73 2.05 3.55
CA ALA A 72 -2.15 1.90 4.88
C ALA A 72 -1.72 0.45 5.15
N MET A 73 -2.60 -0.53 4.84
CA MET A 73 -2.30 -1.96 4.93
C MET A 73 -1.11 -2.35 4.05
N ALA A 74 -1.07 -1.86 2.80
CA ALA A 74 0.03 -2.17 1.87
C ALA A 74 1.38 -1.66 2.39
N ILE A 75 1.43 -0.48 2.99
CA ILE A 75 2.65 0.10 3.59
C ILE A 75 3.10 -0.74 4.78
N ASP A 76 2.22 -1.00 5.73
CA ASP A 76 2.60 -1.67 6.97
C ASP A 76 3.01 -3.12 6.72
N VAL A 77 2.19 -3.86 6.00
CA VAL A 77 2.48 -5.27 5.67
C VAL A 77 3.68 -5.39 4.73
N GLY A 78 3.75 -4.51 3.70
CA GLY A 78 4.79 -4.57 2.70
C GLY A 78 6.18 -4.28 3.25
N CYS A 79 6.32 -3.35 4.20
CA CYS A 79 7.60 -3.05 4.86
C CYS A 79 8.11 -4.21 5.74
N GLN A 80 7.29 -5.21 6.04
CA GLN A 80 7.65 -6.40 6.82
C GLN A 80 7.91 -7.64 5.96
N LEU A 81 7.88 -7.49 4.63
CA LEU A 81 8.06 -8.57 3.66
C LEU A 81 9.14 -8.21 2.63
N ASP A 82 9.82 -9.22 2.10
CA ASP A 82 10.78 -9.07 0.99
C ASP A 82 10.03 -9.10 -0.35
N ILE A 83 9.13 -8.11 -0.55
CA ILE A 83 8.34 -7.97 -1.78
C ILE A 83 9.01 -7.04 -2.79
N GLY A 84 8.57 -7.12 -4.04
CA GLY A 84 9.18 -6.35 -5.13
C GLY A 84 8.84 -4.87 -5.11
N LEU A 85 7.59 -4.51 -4.77
CA LEU A 85 7.13 -3.11 -4.81
C LEU A 85 5.90 -2.91 -3.91
N ILE A 86 5.85 -1.76 -3.23
CA ILE A 86 4.65 -1.24 -2.57
C ILE A 86 4.11 -0.06 -3.38
N VAL A 87 2.81 -0.04 -3.62
CA VAL A 87 2.10 1.09 -4.22
C VAL A 87 0.98 1.53 -3.29
N SER A 88 1.08 2.75 -2.76
CA SER A 88 0.11 3.30 -1.81
C SER A 88 -0.52 4.58 -2.36
N CYS A 89 -1.82 4.54 -2.61
CA CYS A 89 -2.60 5.71 -3.03
C CYS A 89 -3.41 6.23 -1.84
N SER A 90 -3.21 7.49 -1.46
CA SER A 90 -3.87 8.16 -0.32
C SER A 90 -3.83 7.33 0.97
N GLY A 91 -2.76 6.57 1.19
CA GLY A 91 -2.55 5.80 2.40
C GLY A 91 -2.04 6.66 3.58
N TYR A 92 -1.99 6.05 4.75
CA TYR A 92 -1.52 6.67 5.98
C TYR A 92 -0.75 5.66 6.84
N PRO A 93 0.17 6.09 7.73
CA PRO A 93 0.87 5.17 8.62
C PRO A 93 -0.07 4.73 9.74
N HIS A 94 -0.02 3.45 10.11
CA HIS A 94 -0.63 2.98 11.35
C HIS A 94 0.12 3.51 12.57
N LEU A 95 -0.53 3.49 13.74
CA LEU A 95 0.03 4.05 14.96
C LEU A 95 1.37 3.42 15.35
N ASN A 96 1.48 2.11 15.22
CA ASN A 96 2.66 1.33 15.59
C ASN A 96 3.60 1.02 14.41
N TRP A 97 3.31 1.57 13.21
CA TRP A 97 4.14 1.34 12.03
C TRP A 97 5.56 1.87 12.21
N LYS A 98 6.54 1.00 12.02
CA LYS A 98 7.96 1.32 12.11
C LYS A 98 8.69 0.69 10.93
N PRO A 99 9.03 1.48 9.90
CA PRO A 99 9.84 0.99 8.80
C PRO A 99 11.27 0.72 9.25
N ASP A 100 11.96 -0.17 8.57
CA ASP A 100 13.38 -0.44 8.74
C ASP A 100 14.16 -0.26 7.41
N GLU A 101 15.45 -0.53 7.43
CA GLU A 101 16.32 -0.39 6.26
C GLU A 101 16.00 -1.38 5.13
N LYS A 102 15.24 -2.44 5.41
CA LYS A 102 14.87 -3.49 4.46
C LYS A 102 13.54 -3.19 3.75
N CYS A 103 12.86 -2.11 4.15
CA CYS A 103 11.61 -1.73 3.52
C CYS A 103 11.77 -1.69 1.99
N PRO A 104 10.92 -2.39 1.22
CA PRO A 104 11.08 -2.53 -0.23
C PRO A 104 10.89 -1.19 -0.96
N PRO A 105 11.08 -1.13 -2.29
CA PRO A 105 10.73 0.03 -3.08
C PRO A 105 9.29 0.46 -2.87
N ILE A 106 9.04 1.78 -2.78
CA ILE A 106 7.70 2.33 -2.52
C ILE A 106 7.36 3.44 -3.50
N LEU A 107 6.17 3.35 -4.08
CA LEU A 107 5.53 4.42 -4.83
C LEU A 107 4.29 4.90 -4.08
N ILE A 108 4.24 6.19 -3.79
CA ILE A 108 3.13 6.82 -3.06
C ILE A 108 2.48 7.86 -3.98
N SER A 109 1.14 7.89 -4.03
CA SER A 109 0.37 8.96 -4.67
C SER A 109 -0.62 9.56 -3.71
N HIS A 110 -0.80 10.91 -3.75
CA HIS A 110 -1.73 11.60 -2.87
C HIS A 110 -2.25 12.89 -3.47
N GLY A 111 -3.57 13.10 -3.38
CA GLY A 111 -4.22 14.34 -3.80
C GLY A 111 -3.90 15.50 -2.86
N LEU A 112 -3.57 16.65 -3.42
CA LEU A 112 -3.27 17.85 -2.62
C LEU A 112 -4.47 18.40 -1.86
N MET A 113 -5.69 18.13 -2.36
CA MET A 113 -6.96 18.55 -1.78
C MET A 113 -7.71 17.38 -1.13
N ASP A 114 -6.98 16.32 -0.70
CA ASP A 114 -7.59 15.18 0.00
C ASP A 114 -8.09 15.60 1.39
N GLU A 115 -9.42 15.62 1.55
CA GLU A 115 -10.10 15.99 2.78
C GLU A 115 -10.40 14.78 3.68
N VAL A 116 -10.19 13.57 3.19
CA VAL A 116 -10.42 12.31 3.94
C VAL A 116 -9.16 11.88 4.66
N VAL A 117 -8.05 11.82 3.93
CA VAL A 117 -6.71 11.54 4.46
C VAL A 117 -5.82 12.73 4.13
N PRO A 118 -5.34 13.48 5.11
CA PRO A 118 -4.51 14.65 4.83
C PRO A 118 -3.17 14.26 4.19
N ILE A 119 -2.71 15.03 3.21
CA ILE A 119 -1.42 14.83 2.50
C ILE A 119 -0.23 14.68 3.45
N SER A 120 -0.32 15.23 4.67
CA SER A 120 0.71 15.08 5.71
C SER A 120 0.96 13.61 6.07
N ALA A 121 -0.03 12.73 5.95
CA ALA A 121 0.12 11.29 6.19
C ALA A 121 1.12 10.65 5.22
N SER A 122 0.96 10.88 3.91
CA SER A 122 1.90 10.40 2.90
C SER A 122 3.27 11.08 2.97
N LYS A 123 3.33 12.36 3.34
CA LYS A 123 4.60 13.05 3.60
C LYS A 123 5.35 12.40 4.78
N ASN A 124 4.64 12.03 5.84
CA ASN A 124 5.22 11.33 6.99
C ASN A 124 5.81 9.97 6.55
N ILE A 125 5.04 9.15 5.82
CA ILE A 125 5.53 7.87 5.29
C ILE A 125 6.81 8.09 4.47
N TYR A 126 6.77 9.02 3.50
CA TYR A 126 7.90 9.32 2.63
C TYR A 126 9.15 9.72 3.41
N GLN A 127 9.02 10.62 4.38
CA GLN A 127 10.15 11.10 5.20
C GLN A 127 10.77 9.98 6.02
N ASN A 128 9.95 9.15 6.67
CA ASN A 128 10.44 8.02 7.47
C ASN A 128 11.20 7.00 6.59
N ILE A 129 10.63 6.61 5.45
CA ILE A 129 11.29 5.67 4.53
C ILE A 129 12.59 6.25 4.00
N LYS A 130 12.60 7.50 3.52
CA LYS A 130 13.80 8.14 2.96
C LYS A 130 14.94 8.29 3.97
N SER A 131 14.63 8.37 5.25
CA SER A 131 15.66 8.46 6.31
C SER A 131 16.30 7.13 6.65
N ILE A 132 15.67 5.98 6.31
CA ILE A 132 16.06 4.67 6.80
C ILE A 132 16.39 3.71 5.66
N SER A 133 15.51 3.58 4.65
CA SER A 133 15.64 2.59 3.58
C SER A 133 16.64 3.04 2.51
N LYS A 134 17.41 2.07 2.01
CA LYS A 134 18.30 2.24 0.84
C LYS A 134 17.55 2.13 -0.48
N ASN A 135 16.34 1.58 -0.47
CA ASN A 135 15.49 1.46 -1.64
C ASN A 135 14.86 2.80 -2.00
N PHE A 136 14.42 2.93 -3.24
CA PHE A 136 13.76 4.16 -3.65
C PHE A 136 12.39 4.30 -3.00
N CYS A 137 12.06 5.54 -2.67
CA CYS A 137 10.72 5.95 -2.26
C CYS A 137 10.35 7.21 -3.05
N VAL A 138 9.21 7.18 -3.72
CA VAL A 138 8.70 8.30 -4.54
C VAL A 138 7.37 8.74 -3.97
N LEU A 139 7.19 10.05 -3.79
CA LEU A 139 5.91 10.67 -3.45
C LEU A 139 5.43 11.52 -4.62
N ASN A 140 4.45 11.01 -5.36
CA ASN A 140 3.69 11.73 -6.38
C ASN A 140 2.56 12.51 -5.71
N LYS A 141 2.51 13.82 -5.95
CA LYS A 141 1.43 14.72 -5.48
C LYS A 141 0.71 15.23 -6.71
N PHE A 142 -0.62 15.17 -6.71
CA PHE A 142 -1.43 15.61 -7.84
C PHE A 142 -2.54 16.56 -7.40
N GLU A 143 -2.99 17.41 -8.33
CA GLU A 143 -4.15 18.28 -8.13
C GLU A 143 -5.42 17.44 -8.14
N GLY A 144 -5.88 17.04 -6.95
CA GLY A 144 -7.05 16.16 -6.79
C GLY A 144 -7.39 15.91 -5.34
N TYR A 145 -8.49 15.20 -5.15
CA TYR A 145 -9.08 14.86 -3.86
C TYR A 145 -8.69 13.43 -3.42
N HIS A 146 -9.56 12.79 -2.62
CA HIS A 146 -9.39 11.39 -2.17
C HIS A 146 -9.70 10.41 -3.31
N GLN A 147 -8.76 10.23 -4.23
CA GLN A 147 -8.92 9.42 -5.44
C GLN A 147 -7.59 8.85 -5.92
N ILE A 148 -7.65 7.91 -6.83
CA ILE A 148 -6.47 7.38 -7.53
C ILE A 148 -6.21 8.27 -8.75
N ASP A 149 -4.96 8.74 -8.91
CA ASP A 149 -4.52 9.48 -10.08
C ASP A 149 -4.24 8.51 -11.26
N PRO A 150 -4.97 8.62 -12.38
CA PRO A 150 -4.71 7.77 -13.55
C PRO A 150 -3.29 7.91 -14.11
N ASN A 151 -2.70 9.11 -14.08
CA ASN A 151 -1.34 9.32 -14.56
C ASN A 151 -0.31 8.61 -13.67
N PHE A 152 -0.59 8.53 -12.38
CA PHE A 152 0.25 7.76 -11.47
C PHE A 152 0.19 6.26 -11.76
N ILE A 153 -0.96 5.73 -12.16
CA ILE A 153 -1.08 4.31 -12.55
C ILE A 153 -0.23 4.01 -13.79
N GLU A 154 -0.20 4.91 -14.78
CA GLU A 154 0.70 4.76 -15.92
C GLU A 154 2.18 4.81 -15.51
N TYR A 155 2.55 5.69 -14.57
CA TYR A 155 3.90 5.72 -14.01
C TYR A 155 4.24 4.42 -13.27
N VAL A 156 3.30 3.86 -12.50
CA VAL A 156 3.47 2.56 -11.82
C VAL A 156 3.75 1.45 -12.82
N LYS A 157 3.01 1.39 -13.95
CA LYS A 157 3.24 0.40 -15.01
C LYS A 157 4.66 0.48 -15.57
N LEU A 158 5.15 1.68 -15.87
CA LEU A 158 6.52 1.87 -16.35
C LEU A 158 7.56 1.39 -15.32
N LYS A 159 7.32 1.68 -14.04
CA LYS A 159 8.21 1.22 -12.96
C LYS A 159 8.20 -0.30 -12.78
N ILE A 160 7.09 -0.93 -12.99
CA ILE A 160 6.99 -2.39 -12.98
C ILE A 160 7.82 -3.00 -14.13
N GLU A 161 7.72 -2.45 -15.35
CA GLU A 161 8.52 -2.90 -16.50
C GLU A 161 10.04 -2.70 -16.29
N GLU A 162 10.46 -1.73 -15.46
CA GLU A 162 11.85 -1.52 -15.10
C GLU A 162 12.36 -2.50 -14.03
N LEU A 163 11.47 -3.00 -13.16
CA LEU A 163 11.83 -3.80 -11.99
C LEU A 163 11.73 -5.31 -12.22
N PHE A 164 10.87 -5.74 -13.16
CA PHE A 164 10.53 -7.15 -13.39
C PHE A 164 10.69 -7.54 -14.87
#